data_64cf5dbc3ea7796cf78725870b71bd71
#
_entry.id   64cf5dbc3ea7796cf78725870b71bd71
#
_cell.length_a   1.000
_cell.length_b   1.000
_cell.length_c   1.000
_cell.angle_alpha   90.00
_cell.angle_beta   90.00
_cell.angle_gamma   90.00
#
_symmetry.space_group_name_H-M   'P 1'
#
loop_
_entity.id
_entity.type
_entity.pdbx_description
1 polymer ?
#
loop_
_entity_poly.entity_id
_entity_poly.type
_entity_poly.pdbx_seq_one_letter_code
_entity_poly.pdbx_strand_id
1 'polypeptide(L)'
;MKRKTIMMAMALCLLLGGCGTNSYAGATPATTSPTVESTASIPEETITDSETATGEEALNVKPLPSSLDVSNLQDATVSASFDASGIHKDADGTTLDITVYDYETFDMVDMSQLKTGDTIVIDGNEVVVDSVDRSDTGMISINGGLEEGGYDFWTNEDGVYYVTGLDDTKDFKSLGTVTLPVSENCVCTDDSDLDNAGKQFTLDDVESLTESGYGFIANNTTVTVAGGEITEIHRSFMP
;
A
#
# COMPACT_ATOMS: atom_id res chain seq x y z
N MET A 1 -10.04 -41.73 29.52
CA MET A 1 -11.06 -40.93 30.19
C MET A 1 -10.39 -40.09 31.26
N LYS A 2 -10.24 -38.77 31.05
CA LYS A 2 -10.09 -37.71 32.06
C LYS A 2 -10.07 -36.36 31.29
N ARG A 3 -11.22 -35.70 31.28
CA ARG A 3 -11.39 -34.33 30.75
C ARG A 3 -10.67 -33.37 31.70
N LYS A 4 -9.76 -32.54 31.17
CA LYS A 4 -9.24 -31.38 31.89
C LYS A 4 -9.87 -30.14 31.30
N THR A 5 -10.79 -29.55 32.05
CA THR A 5 -11.38 -28.24 31.83
C THR A 5 -10.37 -27.20 32.25
N ILE A 6 -9.93 -26.34 31.33
CA ILE A 6 -9.13 -25.15 31.65
C ILE A 6 -10.08 -23.95 31.58
N MET A 7 -10.41 -23.39 32.75
CA MET A 7 -11.04 -22.10 32.88
C MET A 7 -10.01 -21.01 32.61
N MET A 8 -10.26 -20.15 31.63
CA MET A 8 -9.50 -18.95 31.39
C MET A 8 -10.27 -17.76 31.93
N ALA A 9 -9.75 -17.14 32.99
CA ALA A 9 -10.31 -15.98 33.64
C ALA A 9 -10.04 -14.73 32.79
N MET A 10 -11.10 -14.03 32.37
CA MET A 10 -11.02 -12.69 31.84
C MET A 10 -10.84 -11.69 32.98
N ALA A 11 -9.74 -10.95 32.96
CA ALA A 11 -9.54 -9.78 33.79
C ALA A 11 -9.95 -8.52 33.00
N LEU A 12 -11.09 -7.95 33.41
CA LEU A 12 -11.64 -6.69 32.90
C LEU A 12 -11.01 -5.55 33.72
N CYS A 13 -10.11 -4.76 33.14
CA CYS A 13 -9.63 -3.51 33.74
C CYS A 13 -10.40 -2.32 33.17
N LEU A 14 -11.37 -1.84 33.94
CA LEU A 14 -12.00 -0.52 33.79
C LEU A 14 -11.08 0.53 34.44
N LEU A 15 -10.58 1.48 33.67
CA LEU A 15 -10.01 2.72 34.21
C LEU A 15 -10.89 3.89 33.77
N LEU A 16 -11.67 4.38 34.72
CA LEU A 16 -12.36 5.67 34.72
C LEU A 16 -11.42 6.74 35.26
N GLY A 17 -11.39 7.90 34.64
CA GLY A 17 -10.82 9.14 35.15
C GLY A 17 -10.38 10.04 34.02
N GLY A 18 -10.75 11.29 33.93
CA GLY A 18 -11.43 12.22 34.76
C GLY A 18 -11.53 13.54 34.01
N CYS A 19 -12.68 14.18 34.08
CA CYS A 19 -12.94 15.54 33.62
C CYS A 19 -11.98 16.54 34.27
N GLY A 20 -11.39 17.42 33.45
CA GLY A 20 -10.70 18.62 33.90
C GLY A 20 -11.15 19.84 33.09
N THR A 21 -12.22 20.49 33.57
CA THR A 21 -12.67 21.82 33.13
C THR A 21 -11.74 22.87 33.75
N ASN A 22 -11.08 23.70 32.94
CA ASN A 22 -10.52 24.95 33.40
C ASN A 22 -11.06 26.12 32.60
N SER A 23 -12.06 26.78 33.19
CA SER A 23 -12.51 28.12 32.84
C SER A 23 -11.52 29.16 33.38
N TYR A 24 -11.01 30.02 32.52
CA TYR A 24 -10.48 31.30 32.95
C TYR A 24 -11.21 32.42 32.19
N ALA A 25 -12.05 33.11 32.95
CA ALA A 25 -12.58 34.41 32.63
C ALA A 25 -11.61 35.50 33.12
N GLY A 26 -11.52 36.57 32.36
CA GLY A 26 -11.12 37.80 32.97
C GLY A 26 -10.28 38.77 32.15
N ALA A 27 -10.96 39.85 31.78
CA ALA A 27 -10.53 41.24 31.77
C ALA A 27 -9.95 41.86 30.48
N THR A 28 -10.82 42.61 29.81
CA THR A 28 -10.50 43.84 29.08
C THR A 28 -9.91 44.88 30.01
N PRO A 29 -9.04 45.77 29.51
CA PRO A 29 -9.35 47.17 29.56
C PRO A 29 -9.16 47.89 28.20
N ALA A 30 -10.10 48.82 28.02
CA ALA A 30 -10.09 49.84 26.99
C ALA A 30 -9.07 50.94 27.28
N THR A 31 -8.79 51.73 26.23
CA THR A 31 -8.47 53.18 26.25
C THR A 31 -7.19 53.48 25.46
N THR A 32 -7.24 54.14 24.45
CA THR A 32 -7.29 55.53 23.97
C THR A 32 -6.45 55.68 22.70
N SER A 33 -7.10 56.25 21.69
CA SER A 33 -6.45 56.95 20.55
C SER A 33 -5.68 58.18 21.00
N PRO A 34 -4.65 58.58 20.25
CA PRO A 34 -4.72 59.94 19.71
C PRO A 34 -4.56 60.02 18.20
N THR A 35 -5.44 60.80 17.63
CA THR A 35 -5.40 61.44 16.31
C THR A 35 -4.17 62.33 16.17
N VAL A 36 -3.40 62.15 15.09
CA VAL A 36 -2.52 63.19 14.55
C VAL A 36 -2.66 63.15 13.03
N GLU A 37 -3.32 64.19 12.51
CA GLU A 37 -3.26 64.61 11.11
C GLU A 37 -1.85 65.08 10.78
N SER A 38 -1.26 64.58 9.70
CA SER A 38 -0.22 65.30 8.96
C SER A 38 -0.27 64.93 7.50
N THR A 39 -0.75 65.85 6.70
CA THR A 39 -0.67 65.91 5.25
C THR A 39 0.77 66.03 4.78
N ALA A 40 1.27 65.08 3.99
CA ALA A 40 2.38 65.27 3.07
C ALA A 40 2.18 64.43 1.83
N SER A 41 1.93 65.11 0.72
CA SER A 41 1.89 64.58 -0.62
C SER A 41 3.28 64.10 -1.05
N ILE A 42 3.44 62.81 -1.39
CA ILE A 42 4.60 62.26 -2.05
C ILE A 42 4.15 61.67 -3.39
N PRO A 43 4.91 61.81 -4.48
CA PRO A 43 4.46 61.48 -5.84
C PRO A 43 4.35 59.94 -5.98
N GLU A 44 3.33 59.59 -6.73
CA GLU A 44 3.00 58.25 -7.19
C GLU A 44 4.11 57.73 -8.12
N GLU A 45 5.11 57.01 -7.54
CA GLU A 45 5.95 56.17 -8.36
C GLU A 45 5.16 54.89 -8.67
N THR A 46 4.83 54.73 -9.95
CA THR A 46 4.31 53.48 -10.50
C THR A 46 5.35 52.38 -10.30
N ILE A 47 5.22 51.67 -9.20
CA ILE A 47 5.93 50.38 -9.03
C ILE A 47 5.22 49.41 -9.97
N THR A 48 5.82 49.17 -11.12
CA THR A 48 5.48 48.03 -11.96
C THR A 48 5.90 46.82 -11.16
N ASP A 49 4.94 46.20 -10.49
CA ASP A 49 5.09 44.90 -9.84
C ASP A 49 5.38 43.90 -10.96
N SER A 50 6.66 43.72 -11.23
CA SER A 50 7.13 42.58 -12.00
C SER A 50 7.06 41.37 -11.04
N GLU A 51 5.86 40.79 -10.97
CA GLU A 51 5.76 39.41 -10.46
C GLU A 51 6.71 38.57 -11.29
N THR A 52 7.92 38.42 -10.77
CA THR A 52 8.78 37.29 -11.15
C THR A 52 8.07 36.08 -10.55
N ALA A 53 7.12 35.52 -11.29
CA ALA A 53 6.69 34.17 -11.08
C ALA A 53 7.98 33.33 -11.19
N THR A 54 8.57 32.99 -10.06
CA THR A 54 9.46 31.85 -9.94
C THR A 54 8.57 30.67 -10.30
N GLY A 55 8.59 30.33 -11.60
CA GLY A 55 7.91 29.14 -12.09
C GLY A 55 8.52 27.95 -11.35
N GLU A 56 7.84 27.49 -10.33
CA GLU A 56 8.11 26.20 -9.74
C GLU A 56 7.98 25.18 -10.86
N GLU A 57 9.09 24.54 -11.20
CA GLU A 57 9.12 23.55 -12.28
C GLU A 57 8.13 22.43 -11.93
N ALA A 58 7.30 22.03 -12.89
CA ALA A 58 6.33 20.97 -12.68
C ALA A 58 7.08 19.67 -12.34
N LEU A 59 6.62 18.99 -11.27
CA LEU A 59 7.17 17.74 -10.85
C LEU A 59 6.78 16.62 -11.84
N ASN A 60 7.69 15.70 -12.11
CA ASN A 60 7.42 14.47 -12.87
C ASN A 60 7.74 13.27 -12.00
N VAL A 61 6.72 12.74 -11.32
CA VAL A 61 6.83 11.62 -10.40
C VAL A 61 6.89 10.32 -11.20
N LYS A 62 7.85 9.46 -10.87
CA LYS A 62 8.02 8.15 -11.50
C LYS A 62 7.97 7.06 -10.44
N PRO A 63 7.50 5.85 -10.80
CA PRO A 63 7.58 4.73 -9.89
C PRO A 63 9.04 4.39 -9.56
N LEU A 64 9.24 3.93 -8.35
CA LEU A 64 10.50 3.36 -7.91
C LEU A 64 10.77 2.06 -8.71
N PRO A 65 12.02 1.75 -9.03
CA PRO A 65 12.33 0.49 -9.70
C PRO A 65 12.03 -0.69 -8.76
N SER A 66 11.39 -1.74 -9.31
CA SER A 66 11.25 -3.00 -8.57
C SER A 66 12.62 -3.55 -8.18
N SER A 67 12.73 -4.07 -6.98
CA SER A 67 13.94 -4.75 -6.49
C SER A 67 13.97 -6.24 -6.84
N LEU A 68 12.88 -6.79 -7.41
CA LEU A 68 12.74 -8.20 -7.73
C LEU A 68 13.40 -8.53 -9.08
N ASP A 69 14.34 -9.48 -9.05
CA ASP A 69 14.91 -10.09 -10.26
C ASP A 69 14.32 -11.50 -10.42
N VAL A 70 13.27 -11.62 -11.25
CA VAL A 70 12.58 -12.89 -11.51
C VAL A 70 13.52 -13.94 -12.12
N SER A 71 14.55 -13.52 -12.86
CA SER A 71 15.52 -14.44 -13.48
C SER A 71 16.48 -15.06 -12.46
N ASN A 72 16.56 -14.51 -11.26
CA ASN A 72 17.48 -14.92 -10.20
C ASN A 72 16.86 -14.81 -8.81
N LEU A 73 15.69 -15.41 -8.60
CA LEU A 73 15.06 -15.50 -7.28
C LEU A 73 15.83 -16.46 -6.39
N GLN A 74 16.52 -15.95 -5.38
CA GLN A 74 17.30 -16.74 -4.43
C GLN A 74 16.71 -16.72 -3.02
N ASP A 75 16.49 -15.52 -2.48
CA ASP A 75 15.96 -15.30 -1.15
C ASP A 75 14.95 -14.14 -1.24
N ALA A 76 13.67 -14.47 -1.35
CA ALA A 76 12.60 -13.49 -1.48
C ALA A 76 11.25 -14.07 -1.07
N THR A 77 10.35 -13.23 -0.57
CA THR A 77 8.92 -13.52 -0.51
C THR A 77 8.23 -12.67 -1.58
N VAL A 78 7.54 -13.33 -2.49
CA VAL A 78 6.92 -12.69 -3.65
C VAL A 78 5.43 -12.96 -3.71
N SER A 79 4.69 -12.01 -4.27
CA SER A 79 3.31 -12.26 -4.71
C SER A 79 3.34 -13.11 -5.97
N ALA A 80 2.55 -14.17 -6.02
CA ALA A 80 2.62 -15.12 -7.12
C ALA A 80 1.23 -15.65 -7.53
N SER A 81 1.16 -16.20 -8.74
CA SER A 81 0.05 -17.05 -9.16
C SER A 81 0.58 -18.35 -9.76
N PHE A 82 -0.19 -19.40 -9.60
CA PHE A 82 0.06 -20.70 -10.24
C PHE A 82 -1.23 -21.54 -10.24
N ASP A 83 -1.20 -22.64 -10.97
CA ASP A 83 -2.26 -23.66 -10.98
C ASP A 83 -1.66 -25.06 -10.98
N ALA A 84 -2.51 -26.08 -10.97
CA ALA A 84 -2.08 -27.48 -10.95
C ALA A 84 -1.26 -27.88 -12.17
N SER A 85 -1.43 -27.21 -13.32
CA SER A 85 -0.69 -27.52 -14.55
C SER A 85 0.78 -27.11 -14.49
N GLY A 86 1.12 -26.16 -13.59
CA GLY A 86 2.47 -25.70 -13.35
C GLY A 86 3.27 -26.61 -12.40
N ILE A 87 2.65 -27.65 -11.83
CA ILE A 87 3.33 -28.60 -10.91
C ILE A 87 3.94 -29.74 -11.70
N HIS A 88 5.25 -29.86 -11.68
CA HIS A 88 5.98 -30.92 -12.36
C HIS A 88 6.67 -31.83 -11.33
N LYS A 89 6.39 -33.14 -11.41
CA LYS A 89 6.98 -34.16 -10.52
C LYS A 89 7.77 -35.14 -11.34
N ASP A 90 9.03 -35.33 -10.99
CA ASP A 90 9.91 -36.29 -11.63
C ASP A 90 10.78 -37.07 -10.60
N ALA A 91 11.79 -37.80 -11.08
CA ALA A 91 12.68 -38.58 -10.22
C ALA A 91 13.64 -37.70 -9.39
N ASP A 92 13.86 -36.47 -9.81
CA ASP A 92 14.79 -35.52 -9.17
C ASP A 92 14.07 -34.61 -8.16
N GLY A 93 12.71 -34.61 -8.14
CA GLY A 93 11.91 -33.85 -7.18
C GLY A 93 10.67 -33.21 -7.77
N THR A 94 10.20 -32.16 -7.12
CA THR A 94 9.05 -31.37 -7.56
C THR A 94 9.50 -29.97 -7.93
N THR A 95 9.06 -29.48 -9.09
CA THR A 95 9.19 -28.06 -9.48
C THR A 95 7.82 -27.42 -9.68
N LEU A 96 7.76 -26.11 -9.55
CA LEU A 96 6.54 -25.32 -9.72
C LEU A 96 6.81 -24.13 -10.62
N ASP A 97 5.97 -23.95 -11.64
CA ASP A 97 5.91 -22.74 -12.44
C ASP A 97 5.08 -21.71 -11.70
N ILE A 98 5.70 -20.58 -11.35
CA ILE A 98 5.01 -19.45 -10.74
C ILE A 98 5.12 -18.22 -11.65
N THR A 99 4.04 -17.47 -11.78
CA THR A 99 4.10 -16.10 -12.30
C THR A 99 4.29 -15.18 -11.10
N VAL A 100 5.36 -14.38 -11.14
CA VAL A 100 5.74 -13.44 -10.08
C VAL A 100 5.15 -12.07 -10.39
N TYR A 101 4.68 -11.41 -9.34
CA TYR A 101 4.08 -10.08 -9.43
C TYR A 101 4.75 -9.10 -8.49
N ASP A 102 4.71 -7.85 -8.89
CA ASP A 102 5.03 -6.70 -8.05
C ASP A 102 4.02 -5.58 -8.35
N TYR A 103 4.03 -4.54 -7.57
CA TYR A 103 3.19 -3.36 -7.75
C TYR A 103 4.05 -2.10 -7.76
N GLU A 104 3.61 -1.10 -8.53
CA GLU A 104 4.33 0.17 -8.60
C GLU A 104 4.31 0.90 -7.26
N THR A 105 5.48 1.36 -6.85
CA THR A 105 5.64 2.16 -5.64
C THR A 105 6.24 3.52 -5.96
N PHE A 106 5.91 4.52 -5.14
CA PHE A 106 6.31 5.91 -5.35
C PHE A 106 6.94 6.46 -4.07
N ASP A 107 7.95 7.32 -4.25
CA ASP A 107 8.64 7.96 -3.13
C ASP A 107 7.69 8.86 -2.33
N MET A 108 7.78 8.79 -0.99
CA MET A 108 6.92 9.56 -0.11
C MET A 108 7.11 11.07 -0.26
N VAL A 109 8.33 11.54 -0.50
CA VAL A 109 8.62 12.98 -0.63
C VAL A 109 7.99 13.51 -1.90
N ASP A 110 8.16 12.81 -3.03
CA ASP A 110 7.58 13.19 -4.32
C ASP A 110 6.05 13.22 -4.23
N MET A 111 5.44 12.18 -3.66
CA MET A 111 3.99 12.12 -3.49
C MET A 111 3.44 13.20 -2.55
N SER A 112 4.19 13.57 -1.51
CA SER A 112 3.80 14.65 -0.60
C SER A 112 3.79 16.03 -1.26
N GLN A 113 4.64 16.24 -2.28
CA GLN A 113 4.80 17.50 -3.01
C GLN A 113 3.91 17.58 -4.26
N LEU A 114 3.30 16.45 -4.66
CA LEU A 114 2.47 16.36 -5.86
C LEU A 114 1.33 17.39 -5.81
N LYS A 115 1.16 18.16 -6.91
CA LYS A 115 0.16 19.22 -7.03
C LYS A 115 -0.43 19.29 -8.43
N THR A 116 -1.52 20.02 -8.58
CA THR A 116 -2.12 20.30 -9.89
C THR A 116 -1.10 20.89 -10.86
N GLY A 117 -1.04 20.34 -12.06
CA GLY A 117 -0.11 20.70 -13.12
C GLY A 117 1.15 19.84 -13.17
N ASP A 118 1.39 19.01 -12.17
CA ASP A 118 2.44 18.01 -12.20
C ASP A 118 2.07 16.82 -13.09
N THR A 119 3.01 15.90 -13.30
CA THR A 119 2.77 14.62 -13.98
C THR A 119 3.23 13.46 -13.09
N ILE A 120 2.55 12.35 -13.22
CA ILE A 120 2.95 11.09 -12.58
C ILE A 120 2.89 9.96 -13.63
N VAL A 121 3.85 9.05 -13.58
CA VAL A 121 3.86 7.90 -14.49
C VAL A 121 3.25 6.71 -13.76
N ILE A 122 2.16 6.17 -14.31
CA ILE A 122 1.45 4.99 -13.78
C ILE A 122 1.30 4.00 -14.94
N ASP A 123 1.71 2.76 -14.74
CA ASP A 123 1.71 1.73 -15.79
C ASP A 123 2.47 2.17 -17.07
N GLY A 124 3.53 2.92 -16.89
CA GLY A 124 4.30 3.47 -18.00
C GLY A 124 3.62 4.61 -18.76
N ASN A 125 2.42 5.05 -18.34
CA ASN A 125 1.69 6.15 -18.95
C ASN A 125 1.85 7.43 -18.13
N GLU A 126 2.13 8.55 -18.80
CA GLU A 126 2.13 9.85 -18.16
C GLU A 126 0.69 10.30 -17.89
N VAL A 127 0.39 10.60 -16.64
CA VAL A 127 -0.89 11.11 -16.15
C VAL A 127 -0.68 12.55 -15.68
N VAL A 128 -1.39 13.51 -16.28
CA VAL A 128 -1.42 14.89 -15.82
C VAL A 128 -2.29 14.96 -14.56
N VAL A 129 -1.79 15.63 -13.55
CA VAL A 129 -2.49 15.83 -12.28
C VAL A 129 -3.37 17.07 -12.37
N ASP A 130 -4.66 16.86 -12.52
CA ASP A 130 -5.66 17.95 -12.58
C ASP A 130 -6.17 18.33 -11.18
N SER A 131 -6.21 17.37 -10.25
CA SER A 131 -6.55 17.58 -8.85
C SER A 131 -5.79 16.64 -7.94
N VAL A 132 -5.56 17.05 -6.68
CA VAL A 132 -4.98 16.24 -5.61
C VAL A 132 -5.78 16.44 -4.35
N ASP A 133 -6.33 15.35 -3.83
CA ASP A 133 -6.99 15.31 -2.53
C ASP A 133 -6.17 14.43 -1.57
N ARG A 134 -6.05 14.88 -0.32
CA ARG A 134 -5.32 14.19 0.74
C ARG A 134 -6.24 13.95 1.93
N SER A 135 -6.45 12.70 2.29
CA SER A 135 -7.26 12.34 3.44
C SER A 135 -6.48 12.44 4.75
N ASP A 136 -7.19 12.55 5.86
CA ASP A 136 -6.60 12.49 7.21
C ASP A 136 -5.99 11.10 7.52
N THR A 137 -6.33 10.07 6.75
CA THR A 137 -5.80 8.71 6.89
C THR A 137 -4.51 8.49 6.11
N GLY A 138 -4.04 9.49 5.35
CA GLY A 138 -2.81 9.42 4.55
C GLY A 138 -3.01 8.94 3.10
N MET A 139 -4.25 8.66 2.69
CA MET A 139 -4.56 8.38 1.28
C MET A 139 -4.39 9.64 0.44
N ILE A 140 -3.86 9.50 -0.75
CA ILE A 140 -3.79 10.54 -1.78
C ILE A 140 -4.64 10.10 -2.97
N SER A 141 -5.59 10.95 -3.38
CA SER A 141 -6.38 10.75 -4.59
C SER A 141 -5.98 11.79 -5.64
N ILE A 142 -5.78 11.39 -6.88
CA ILE A 142 -5.58 12.29 -8.00
C ILE A 142 -6.72 12.14 -9.01
N ASN A 143 -7.09 13.26 -9.63
CA ASN A 143 -8.11 13.32 -10.70
C ASN A 143 -9.45 12.71 -10.27
N GLY A 144 -9.85 12.94 -8.99
CA GLY A 144 -11.10 12.46 -8.41
C GLY A 144 -11.04 11.03 -7.84
N GLY A 145 -9.85 10.40 -7.81
CA GLY A 145 -9.69 9.04 -7.32
C GLY A 145 -10.34 7.98 -8.22
N LEU A 146 -10.35 6.73 -7.77
CA LEU A 146 -10.87 5.59 -8.53
C LEU A 146 -12.35 5.75 -8.92
N GLU A 147 -13.17 6.37 -8.08
CA GLU A 147 -14.61 6.53 -8.35
C GLU A 147 -14.88 7.44 -9.55
N GLU A 148 -14.01 8.41 -9.84
CA GLU A 148 -14.15 9.34 -10.96
C GLU A 148 -13.22 8.99 -12.14
N GLY A 149 -12.51 7.89 -12.07
CA GLY A 149 -11.59 7.41 -13.10
C GLY A 149 -10.17 7.95 -12.98
N GLY A 150 -9.82 8.52 -11.84
CA GLY A 150 -8.47 8.85 -11.41
C GLY A 150 -7.80 7.70 -10.67
N TYR A 151 -6.92 8.02 -9.72
CA TYR A 151 -6.14 7.03 -8.97
C TYR A 151 -6.13 7.35 -7.48
N ASP A 152 -6.15 6.31 -6.66
CA ASP A 152 -5.96 6.37 -5.22
C ASP A 152 -4.64 5.71 -4.84
N PHE A 153 -3.96 6.32 -3.88
CA PHE A 153 -2.67 5.85 -3.39
C PHE A 153 -2.70 5.67 -1.88
N TRP A 154 -2.22 4.53 -1.42
CA TRP A 154 -2.01 4.23 -0.01
C TRP A 154 -0.53 4.03 0.29
N THR A 155 -0.16 4.17 1.56
CA THR A 155 1.19 3.83 2.04
C THR A 155 1.26 2.37 2.46
N ASN A 156 2.38 1.70 2.13
CA ASN A 156 2.71 0.41 2.68
C ASN A 156 3.52 0.54 4.00
N GLU A 157 3.90 -0.59 4.59
CA GLU A 157 4.67 -0.64 5.83
C GLU A 157 6.08 -0.01 5.69
N ASP A 158 6.64 0.01 4.49
CA ASP A 158 7.93 0.62 4.19
C ASP A 158 7.85 2.15 4.03
N GLY A 159 6.63 2.71 4.07
CA GLY A 159 6.40 4.14 3.95
C GLY A 159 6.47 4.66 2.52
N VAL A 160 6.32 3.82 1.51
CA VAL A 160 6.15 4.22 0.10
C VAL A 160 4.69 4.16 -0.31
N TYR A 161 4.29 5.01 -1.25
CA TYR A 161 2.95 4.97 -1.81
C TYR A 161 2.83 3.92 -2.90
N TYR A 162 1.65 3.33 -3.05
CA TYR A 162 1.30 2.42 -4.14
C TYR A 162 -0.11 2.73 -4.65
N VAL A 163 -0.36 2.42 -5.92
CA VAL A 163 -1.69 2.54 -6.52
C VAL A 163 -2.60 1.44 -5.99
N THR A 164 -3.80 1.81 -5.56
CA THR A 164 -4.82 0.84 -5.16
C THR A 164 -5.79 0.55 -6.31
N GLY A 165 -6.23 -0.70 -6.36
CA GLY A 165 -7.39 -1.12 -7.13
C GLY A 165 -8.70 -0.99 -6.33
N LEU A 166 -9.76 -1.60 -6.83
CA LEU A 166 -11.01 -1.74 -6.09
C LEU A 166 -10.79 -2.52 -4.79
N ASP A 167 -11.57 -2.18 -3.75
CA ASP A 167 -11.49 -2.81 -2.41
C ASP A 167 -10.11 -2.66 -1.74
N ASP A 168 -9.42 -1.53 -2.00
CA ASP A 168 -8.09 -1.20 -1.46
C ASP A 168 -7.00 -2.24 -1.77
N THR A 169 -7.21 -3.06 -2.77
CA THR A 169 -6.24 -4.07 -3.20
C THR A 169 -5.08 -3.44 -3.96
N LYS A 170 -3.90 -4.04 -3.89
CA LYS A 170 -2.75 -3.62 -4.68
C LYS A 170 -2.95 -3.95 -6.15
N ASP A 171 -2.56 -3.03 -7.03
CA ASP A 171 -2.58 -3.24 -8.47
C ASP A 171 -1.30 -3.97 -8.92
N PHE A 172 -1.35 -5.30 -8.84
CA PHE A 172 -0.22 -6.16 -9.16
C PHE A 172 0.02 -6.29 -10.68
N LYS A 173 1.27 -6.14 -11.08
CA LYS A 173 1.76 -6.32 -12.44
C LYS A 173 2.65 -7.56 -12.54
N SER A 174 2.44 -8.38 -13.57
CA SER A 174 3.29 -9.54 -13.80
C SER A 174 4.69 -9.11 -14.22
N LEU A 175 5.70 -9.61 -13.51
CA LEU A 175 7.11 -9.46 -13.84
C LEU A 175 7.63 -10.59 -14.74
N GLY A 176 6.95 -11.72 -14.78
CA GLY A 176 7.31 -12.89 -15.57
C GLY A 176 7.05 -14.21 -14.85
N THR A 177 7.29 -15.31 -15.57
CA THR A 177 7.13 -16.66 -15.05
C THR A 177 8.49 -17.32 -14.87
N VAL A 178 8.64 -18.06 -13.76
CA VAL A 178 9.84 -18.84 -13.44
C VAL A 178 9.47 -20.21 -12.93
N THR A 179 10.26 -21.22 -13.26
CA THR A 179 10.17 -22.56 -12.73
C THR A 179 11.18 -22.72 -11.58
N LEU A 180 10.71 -23.05 -10.38
CA LEU A 180 11.56 -23.22 -9.21
C LEU A 180 11.38 -24.62 -8.61
N PRO A 181 12.46 -25.23 -8.07
CA PRO A 181 12.33 -26.43 -7.27
C PRO A 181 11.54 -26.13 -5.99
N VAL A 182 10.74 -27.11 -5.55
CA VAL A 182 9.99 -27.03 -4.30
C VAL A 182 10.71 -27.91 -3.26
N SER A 183 11.05 -27.31 -2.13
CA SER A 183 11.71 -27.99 -1.04
C SER A 183 10.85 -29.16 -0.53
N GLU A 184 11.48 -30.30 -0.18
CA GLU A 184 10.79 -31.43 0.44
C GLU A 184 10.08 -31.06 1.76
N ASN A 185 10.56 -30.00 2.41
CA ASN A 185 9.97 -29.46 3.65
C ASN A 185 9.14 -28.19 3.42
N CYS A 186 8.68 -27.95 2.19
CA CYS A 186 7.86 -26.79 1.86
C CYS A 186 6.60 -26.77 2.73
N VAL A 187 6.35 -25.63 3.36
CA VAL A 187 5.14 -25.40 4.19
C VAL A 187 4.09 -24.72 3.33
N CYS A 188 2.95 -25.40 3.12
CA CYS A 188 1.83 -24.83 2.40
C CYS A 188 0.68 -24.56 3.37
N THR A 189 0.26 -23.28 3.49
CA THR A 189 -0.79 -22.83 4.42
C THR A 189 -1.91 -22.13 3.67
N ASP A 190 -3.13 -22.44 4.02
CA ASP A 190 -4.35 -21.85 3.46
C ASP A 190 -5.14 -21.13 4.55
N ASP A 191 -5.16 -19.80 4.47
CA ASP A 191 -5.93 -18.89 5.32
C ASP A 191 -7.09 -18.22 4.53
N SER A 192 -7.43 -18.76 3.35
CA SER A 192 -8.51 -18.21 2.53
C SER A 192 -9.90 -18.40 3.14
N ASP A 193 -10.05 -19.37 4.04
CA ASP A 193 -11.26 -19.61 4.84
C ASP A 193 -11.01 -19.15 6.27
N LEU A 194 -11.59 -18.01 6.66
CA LEU A 194 -11.40 -17.41 7.99
C LEU A 194 -11.90 -18.30 9.14
N ASP A 195 -12.87 -19.18 8.88
CA ASP A 195 -13.38 -20.14 9.87
C ASP A 195 -12.40 -21.30 10.12
N ASN A 196 -11.48 -21.56 9.20
CA ASN A 196 -10.50 -22.64 9.21
C ASN A 196 -9.08 -22.15 8.87
N ALA A 197 -8.70 -20.97 9.32
CA ALA A 197 -7.37 -20.41 9.09
C ALA A 197 -6.23 -21.34 9.59
N GLY A 198 -5.08 -21.29 8.91
CA GLY A 198 -3.92 -22.13 9.19
C GLY A 198 -4.05 -23.56 8.70
N LYS A 199 -4.98 -23.85 7.79
CA LYS A 199 -5.12 -25.20 7.21
C LYS A 199 -3.91 -25.51 6.34
N GLN A 200 -3.24 -26.60 6.64
CA GLN A 200 -2.16 -27.11 5.79
C GLN A 200 -2.72 -27.79 4.55
N PHE A 201 -2.04 -27.62 3.43
CA PHE A 201 -2.33 -28.31 2.18
C PHE A 201 -1.03 -28.85 1.55
N THR A 202 -1.17 -29.66 0.51
CA THR A 202 -0.06 -30.15 -0.31
C THR A 202 -0.25 -29.68 -1.75
N LEU A 203 0.78 -29.77 -2.57
CA LEU A 203 0.65 -29.43 -4.00
C LEU A 203 -0.36 -30.34 -4.73
N ASP A 204 -0.68 -31.52 -4.20
CA ASP A 204 -1.72 -32.39 -4.76
C ASP A 204 -3.14 -31.86 -4.51
N ASP A 205 -3.31 -30.95 -3.56
CA ASP A 205 -4.61 -30.36 -3.24
C ASP A 205 -4.91 -29.12 -4.10
N VAL A 206 -3.94 -28.59 -4.88
CA VAL A 206 -4.04 -27.32 -5.61
C VAL A 206 -5.22 -27.27 -6.57
N GLU A 207 -5.46 -28.36 -7.33
CA GLU A 207 -6.59 -28.44 -8.25
C GLU A 207 -7.93 -28.26 -7.53
N SER A 208 -8.14 -29.01 -6.45
CA SER A 208 -9.38 -28.96 -5.67
C SER A 208 -9.57 -27.63 -4.94
N LEU A 209 -8.47 -27.00 -4.47
CA LEU A 209 -8.51 -25.68 -3.84
C LEU A 209 -8.81 -24.59 -4.85
N THR A 210 -8.35 -24.71 -6.09
CA THR A 210 -8.67 -23.78 -7.19
C THR A 210 -10.15 -23.88 -7.59
N GLU A 211 -10.71 -25.08 -7.65
CA GLU A 211 -12.13 -25.28 -8.00
C GLU A 211 -13.09 -24.74 -6.93
N SER A 212 -12.65 -24.68 -5.66
CA SER A 212 -13.48 -24.28 -4.53
C SER A 212 -13.45 -22.77 -4.22
N GLY A 213 -12.65 -21.97 -4.94
CA GLY A 213 -12.47 -20.55 -4.62
C GLY A 213 -11.76 -19.77 -5.72
N TYR A 214 -11.04 -18.71 -5.32
CA TYR A 214 -10.30 -17.84 -6.25
C TYR A 214 -9.00 -18.46 -6.81
N GLY A 215 -8.62 -19.66 -6.36
CA GLY A 215 -7.34 -20.27 -6.71
C GLY A 215 -6.15 -19.57 -6.05
N PHE A 216 -5.00 -19.67 -6.72
CA PHE A 216 -3.73 -19.06 -6.29
C PHE A 216 -3.40 -17.90 -7.23
N ILE A 217 -3.68 -16.68 -6.79
CA ILE A 217 -3.55 -15.45 -7.58
C ILE A 217 -2.72 -14.41 -6.83
N ALA A 218 -2.24 -13.38 -7.53
CA ALA A 218 -1.36 -12.36 -6.98
C ALA A 218 -1.85 -11.71 -5.66
N ASN A 219 -3.16 -11.47 -5.56
CA ASN A 219 -3.73 -10.76 -4.40
C ASN A 219 -3.92 -11.63 -3.16
N ASN A 220 -3.83 -12.96 -3.30
CA ASN A 220 -4.05 -13.88 -2.18
C ASN A 220 -2.89 -14.84 -1.91
N THR A 221 -1.87 -14.88 -2.78
CA THR A 221 -0.84 -15.91 -2.69
C THR A 221 0.55 -15.30 -2.58
N THR A 222 1.26 -15.69 -1.56
CA THR A 222 2.69 -15.41 -1.42
C THR A 222 3.50 -16.70 -1.48
N VAL A 223 4.67 -16.62 -2.09
CA VAL A 223 5.64 -17.69 -2.20
C VAL A 223 6.96 -17.20 -1.61
N THR A 224 7.50 -17.94 -0.65
CA THR A 224 8.82 -17.68 -0.08
C THR A 224 9.84 -18.61 -0.73
N VAL A 225 10.86 -18.00 -1.31
CA VAL A 225 12.02 -18.68 -1.92
C VAL A 225 13.21 -18.46 -1.00
N ALA A 226 13.93 -19.55 -0.68
CA ALA A 226 15.17 -19.52 0.06
C ALA A 226 16.22 -20.42 -0.61
N GLY A 227 17.39 -19.86 -0.91
CA GLY A 227 18.45 -20.58 -1.63
C GLY A 227 18.03 -21.03 -3.04
N GLY A 228 17.06 -20.36 -3.67
CA GLY A 228 16.54 -20.70 -4.99
C GLY A 228 15.50 -21.83 -4.99
N GLU A 229 15.01 -22.28 -3.84
CA GLU A 229 13.94 -23.27 -3.68
C GLU A 229 12.71 -22.65 -3.01
N ILE A 230 11.50 -23.07 -3.41
CA ILE A 230 10.27 -22.70 -2.72
C ILE A 230 10.20 -23.42 -1.38
N THR A 231 10.18 -22.65 -0.29
CA THR A 231 10.14 -23.18 1.09
C THR A 231 8.80 -22.95 1.76
N GLU A 232 8.01 -21.99 1.27
CA GLU A 232 6.68 -21.70 1.80
C GLU A 232 5.74 -21.22 0.70
N ILE A 233 4.48 -21.67 0.78
CA ILE A 233 3.36 -21.16 -0.02
C ILE A 233 2.25 -20.81 0.94
N HIS A 234 1.80 -19.56 0.91
CA HIS A 234 0.73 -19.09 1.77
C HIS A 234 -0.39 -18.47 0.93
N ARG A 235 -1.62 -18.95 1.12
CA ARG A 235 -2.82 -18.40 0.52
C ARG A 235 -3.66 -17.70 1.59
N SER A 236 -3.92 -16.42 1.39
CA SER A 236 -4.67 -15.56 2.30
C SER A 236 -6.12 -15.39 1.85
N PHE A 237 -6.97 -14.96 2.77
CA PHE A 237 -8.33 -14.53 2.48
C PHE A 237 -8.32 -13.30 1.55
N MET A 238 -9.26 -13.26 0.63
CA MET A 238 -9.62 -12.07 -0.13
C MET A 238 -11.01 -11.63 0.30
N PRO A 239 -11.20 -10.34 0.63
CA PRO A 239 -12.50 -9.78 1.03
C PRO A 239 -13.53 -9.82 -0.10
#